data_049c0ebed79a8f216af581326bc9515a
#
_entry.id   049c0ebed79a8f216af581326bc9515a
#
_cell.length_a   1.000
_cell.length_b   1.000
_cell.length_c   1.000
_cell.angle_alpha   90.00
_cell.angle_beta   90.00
_cell.angle_gamma   90.00
#
_symmetry.space_group_name_H-M   'P 1'
#
loop_
_entity.id
_entity.type
_entity.pdbx_description
1 polymer ?
#
loop_
_entity_poly.entity_id
_entity_poly.type
_entity_poly.pdbx_seq_one_letter_code
_entity_poly.pdbx_strand_id
1 'polypeptide(L)'
;MKRVAVDIDEVLVSFVRPMAKFRGYKFPTAKRYPYVYKDMFNITETESRNMVHDFYESEEFAKLKPIPGVCKQMGHLRKHADKIYIVTGRQSYARTQTENWLEYWFPKTFDDLIMTNSYTDHEIEKHEICRSLALDSIIDDSFDVCTKCNRIGIDAYNIVGYGKIRYPWAIESSMQRAWG
;
A
#
# COMPACT_ATOMS: atom_id res chain seq x y z
N MET A 1 10.01 -14.55 -17.36
CA MET A 1 8.92 -13.56 -17.45
C MET A 1 8.74 -12.97 -16.06
N LYS A 2 9.01 -11.66 -15.89
CA LYS A 2 9.01 -11.02 -14.57
C LYS A 2 7.63 -10.43 -14.24
N ARG A 3 6.98 -10.94 -13.22
CA ARG A 3 5.62 -10.55 -12.76
C ARG A 3 5.71 -9.97 -11.36
N VAL A 4 5.25 -8.73 -11.20
CA VAL A 4 5.45 -7.96 -9.96
C VAL A 4 4.12 -7.53 -9.37
N ALA A 5 3.93 -7.67 -8.06
CA ALA A 5 2.87 -7.01 -7.30
C ALA A 5 3.39 -5.68 -6.72
N VAL A 6 2.53 -4.67 -6.70
CA VAL A 6 2.81 -3.37 -6.06
C VAL A 6 1.60 -2.98 -5.22
N ASP A 7 1.81 -2.65 -3.95
CA ASP A 7 0.78 -2.04 -3.12
C ASP A 7 0.61 -0.55 -3.43
N ILE A 8 -0.45 0.07 -2.93
CA ILE A 8 -0.76 1.48 -3.15
C ILE A 8 -0.39 2.32 -1.92
N ASP A 9 -1.04 2.04 -0.78
CA ASP A 9 -0.96 2.89 0.39
C ASP A 9 0.39 2.74 1.07
N GLU A 10 1.05 3.88 1.34
CA GLU A 10 2.43 3.97 1.83
C GLU A 10 3.51 3.35 0.89
N VAL A 11 3.11 2.97 -0.33
CA VAL A 11 4.02 2.52 -1.38
C VAL A 11 4.00 3.49 -2.56
N LEU A 12 2.85 3.77 -3.15
CA LEU A 12 2.69 4.74 -4.24
C LEU A 12 2.23 6.10 -3.74
N VAL A 13 1.45 6.14 -2.66
CA VAL A 13 0.86 7.33 -2.08
C VAL A 13 0.98 7.30 -0.57
N SER A 14 1.23 8.45 0.07
CA SER A 14 1.08 8.56 1.52
C SER A 14 -0.41 8.65 1.86
N PHE A 15 -0.93 7.68 2.59
CA PHE A 15 -2.36 7.55 2.92
C PHE A 15 -2.65 7.86 4.40
N VAL A 16 -1.91 7.24 5.31
CA VAL A 16 -2.19 7.29 6.76
C VAL A 16 -2.10 8.71 7.31
N ARG A 17 -1.07 9.46 6.91
CA ARG A 17 -0.89 10.83 7.42
C ARG A 17 -1.99 11.80 6.95
N PRO A 18 -2.37 11.86 5.68
CA PRO A 18 -3.51 12.65 5.23
C PRO A 18 -4.83 12.24 5.88
N MET A 19 -5.07 10.94 6.03
CA MET A 19 -6.28 10.41 6.67
C MET A 19 -6.35 10.80 8.15
N ALA A 20 -5.25 10.66 8.90
CA ALA A 20 -5.18 11.10 10.29
C ALA A 20 -5.49 12.60 10.41
N LYS A 21 -4.90 13.42 9.53
CA LYS A 21 -5.16 14.87 9.49
C LYS A 21 -6.63 15.19 9.21
N PHE A 22 -7.24 14.49 8.24
CA PHE A 22 -8.66 14.64 7.89
C PHE A 22 -9.58 14.39 9.08
N ARG A 23 -9.27 13.41 9.92
CA ARG A 23 -10.04 13.08 11.14
C ARG A 23 -9.60 13.84 12.38
N GLY A 24 -8.60 14.72 12.27
CA GLY A 24 -8.09 15.48 13.42
C GLY A 24 -7.22 14.66 14.38
N TYR A 25 -6.75 13.48 13.98
CA TYR A 25 -5.84 12.67 14.78
C TYR A 25 -4.39 13.13 14.60
N LYS A 26 -3.62 13.05 15.69
CA LYS A 26 -2.16 13.24 15.60
C LYS A 26 -1.52 12.01 15.00
N PHE A 27 -0.72 12.22 13.97
CA PHE A 27 0.11 11.14 13.43
C PHE A 27 1.17 10.74 14.46
N PRO A 28 1.35 9.43 14.72
CA PRO A 28 2.30 8.96 15.71
C PRO A 28 3.74 9.32 15.35
N THR A 29 4.49 9.76 16.37
CA THR A 29 5.90 10.11 16.25
C THR A 29 6.82 9.08 16.88
N ALA A 30 6.28 8.06 17.55
CA ALA A 30 7.03 6.98 18.16
C ALA A 30 7.75 6.13 17.09
N LYS A 31 8.94 5.62 17.43
CA LYS A 31 9.76 4.82 16.50
C LYS A 31 9.18 3.43 16.19
N ARG A 32 8.25 2.94 16.98
CA ARG A 32 7.51 1.69 16.75
C ARG A 32 6.05 1.91 17.03
N TYR A 33 5.23 1.66 16.03
CA TYR A 33 3.79 1.76 16.11
C TYR A 33 3.14 0.55 15.47
N PRO A 34 2.02 0.05 16.00
CA PRO A 34 1.26 -1.00 15.36
C PRO A 34 0.85 -0.57 13.95
N TYR A 35 0.88 -1.50 13.01
CA TYR A 35 0.44 -1.24 11.63
C TYR A 35 -1.08 -1.04 11.50
N VAL A 36 -1.85 -1.45 12.50
CA VAL A 36 -3.31 -1.42 12.50
C VAL A 36 -3.83 -0.09 13.02
N TYR A 37 -4.72 0.56 12.29
CA TYR A 37 -5.20 1.92 12.60
C TYR A 37 -5.90 2.04 13.94
N LYS A 38 -6.71 1.04 14.35
CA LYS A 38 -7.37 1.05 15.66
C LYS A 38 -6.36 1.16 16.81
N ASP A 39 -5.26 0.44 16.70
CA ASP A 39 -4.20 0.45 17.71
C ASP A 39 -3.33 1.72 17.58
N MET A 40 -3.09 2.16 16.33
CA MET A 40 -2.31 3.37 16.03
C MET A 40 -2.97 4.64 16.60
N PHE A 41 -4.29 4.75 16.52
CA PHE A 41 -5.04 5.92 16.98
C PHE A 41 -5.80 5.71 18.28
N ASN A 42 -5.70 4.52 18.89
CA ASN A 42 -6.42 4.12 20.11
C ASN A 42 -7.93 4.34 19.95
N ILE A 43 -8.51 3.79 18.91
CA ILE A 43 -9.93 3.87 18.55
C ILE A 43 -10.52 2.46 18.39
N THR A 44 -11.84 2.38 18.34
CA THR A 44 -12.53 1.11 18.11
C THR A 44 -12.37 0.63 16.66
N GLU A 45 -12.64 -0.66 16.43
CA GLU A 45 -12.67 -1.25 15.08
C GLU A 45 -13.66 -0.51 14.17
N THR A 46 -14.86 -0.20 14.71
CA THR A 46 -15.90 0.53 13.96
C THR A 46 -15.46 1.94 13.59
N GLU A 47 -14.84 2.66 14.52
CA GLU A 47 -14.30 4.00 14.24
C GLU A 47 -13.19 3.94 13.19
N SER A 48 -12.33 2.92 13.25
CA SER A 48 -11.28 2.70 12.26
C SER A 48 -11.86 2.48 10.87
N ARG A 49 -12.87 1.62 10.73
CA ARG A 49 -13.55 1.37 9.45
C ARG A 49 -14.24 2.61 8.91
N ASN A 50 -14.97 3.34 9.75
CA ASN A 50 -15.64 4.58 9.37
C ASN A 50 -14.63 5.66 8.96
N MET A 51 -13.50 5.76 9.66
CA MET A 51 -12.43 6.69 9.31
C MET A 51 -11.91 6.46 7.89
N VAL A 52 -11.64 5.22 7.54
CA VAL A 52 -11.17 4.84 6.20
C VAL A 52 -12.23 5.12 5.14
N HIS A 53 -13.48 4.71 5.40
CA HIS A 53 -14.60 4.93 4.49
C HIS A 53 -14.83 6.43 4.21
N ASP A 54 -14.96 7.24 5.25
CA ASP A 54 -15.18 8.67 5.10
C ASP A 54 -14.03 9.38 4.37
N PHE A 55 -12.81 8.90 4.58
CA PHE A 55 -11.65 9.44 3.88
C PHE A 55 -11.69 9.14 2.39
N TYR A 56 -12.08 7.93 1.97
CA TYR A 56 -12.24 7.62 0.54
C TYR A 56 -13.27 8.50 -0.17
N GLU A 57 -14.32 8.94 0.53
CA GLU A 57 -15.36 9.81 -0.01
C GLU A 57 -14.99 11.31 0.06
N SER A 58 -13.83 11.65 0.62
CA SER A 58 -13.42 13.04 0.84
C SER A 58 -12.72 13.67 -0.37
N GLU A 59 -12.79 14.99 -0.46
CA GLU A 59 -11.98 15.77 -1.42
C GLU A 59 -10.47 15.65 -1.13
N GLU A 60 -10.09 15.43 0.13
CA GLU A 60 -8.71 15.25 0.54
C GLU A 60 -8.11 13.99 -0.08
N PHE A 61 -8.88 12.89 -0.13
CA PHE A 61 -8.46 11.68 -0.82
C PHE A 61 -8.29 11.91 -2.33
N ALA A 62 -9.24 12.57 -2.97
CA ALA A 62 -9.19 12.88 -4.40
C ALA A 62 -7.96 13.76 -4.78
N LYS A 63 -7.43 14.54 -3.83
CA LYS A 63 -6.26 15.42 -4.01
C LYS A 63 -4.93 14.74 -3.69
N LEU A 64 -4.91 13.47 -3.28
CA LEU A 64 -3.68 12.76 -2.96
C LEU A 64 -2.74 12.70 -4.17
N LYS A 65 -1.46 12.98 -3.90
CA LYS A 65 -0.41 12.91 -4.92
C LYS A 65 0.52 11.73 -4.63
N PRO A 66 1.14 11.13 -5.67
CA PRO A 66 2.14 10.10 -5.48
C PRO A 66 3.29 10.56 -4.57
N ILE A 67 3.90 9.60 -3.89
CA ILE A 67 5.16 9.82 -3.17
C ILE A 67 6.20 10.36 -4.14
N PRO A 68 7.00 11.38 -3.76
CA PRO A 68 8.01 11.97 -4.64
C PRO A 68 8.93 10.90 -5.25
N GLY A 69 9.11 10.95 -6.56
CA GLY A 69 9.98 10.05 -7.32
C GLY A 69 9.33 8.72 -7.74
N VAL A 70 8.23 8.29 -7.12
CA VAL A 70 7.65 6.96 -7.37
C VAL A 70 7.14 6.79 -8.80
N CYS A 71 6.59 7.83 -9.43
CA CYS A 71 6.17 7.75 -10.84
C CYS A 71 7.33 7.38 -11.77
N LYS A 72 8.50 7.97 -11.53
CA LYS A 72 9.72 7.64 -12.28
C LYS A 72 10.15 6.19 -12.04
N GLN A 73 10.10 5.74 -10.79
CA GLN A 73 10.45 4.36 -10.42
C GLN A 73 9.49 3.34 -11.04
N MET A 74 8.18 3.62 -11.04
CA MET A 74 7.20 2.74 -11.67
C MET A 74 7.34 2.73 -13.19
N GLY A 75 7.64 3.86 -13.83
CA GLY A 75 7.98 3.93 -15.25
C GLY A 75 9.25 3.14 -15.59
N HIS A 76 10.24 3.10 -14.67
CA HIS A 76 11.42 2.25 -14.83
C HIS A 76 11.06 0.76 -14.66
N LEU A 77 10.30 0.42 -13.64
CA LEU A 77 9.84 -0.96 -13.41
C LEU A 77 9.06 -1.49 -14.61
N ARG A 78 8.19 -0.67 -15.23
CA ARG A 78 7.42 -1.07 -16.42
C ARG A 78 8.28 -1.49 -17.61
N LYS A 79 9.48 -0.92 -17.76
CA LYS A 79 10.42 -1.30 -18.82
C LYS A 79 11.10 -2.65 -18.59
N HIS A 80 11.09 -3.17 -17.36
CA HIS A 80 11.82 -4.37 -16.95
C HIS A 80 10.92 -5.50 -16.45
N ALA A 81 9.63 -5.26 -16.28
CA ALA A 81 8.64 -6.25 -15.87
C ALA A 81 7.69 -6.58 -17.03
N ASP A 82 7.39 -7.86 -17.19
CA ASP A 82 6.42 -8.31 -18.20
C ASP A 82 4.98 -7.99 -17.78
N LYS A 83 4.69 -8.15 -16.47
CA LYS A 83 3.41 -7.82 -15.85
C LYS A 83 3.61 -7.11 -14.52
N ILE A 84 2.81 -6.08 -14.28
CA ILE A 84 2.74 -5.38 -13.00
C ILE A 84 1.29 -5.32 -12.54
N TYR A 85 1.03 -5.93 -11.40
CA TYR A 85 -0.30 -5.95 -10.77
C TYR A 85 -0.32 -5.01 -9.58
N ILE A 86 -1.38 -4.24 -9.45
CA ILE A 86 -1.69 -3.63 -8.16
C ILE A 86 -2.36 -4.67 -7.29
N VAL A 87 -1.83 -4.90 -6.09
CA VAL A 87 -2.42 -5.78 -5.07
C VAL A 87 -2.52 -4.99 -3.77
N THR A 88 -3.70 -4.45 -3.49
CA THR A 88 -3.93 -3.49 -2.41
C THR A 88 -4.94 -3.99 -1.39
N GLY A 89 -4.74 -3.63 -0.10
CA GLY A 89 -5.68 -3.89 0.98
C GLY A 89 -6.99 -3.09 0.91
N ARG A 90 -7.11 -2.16 -0.03
CA ARG A 90 -8.30 -1.32 -0.19
C ARG A 90 -9.55 -2.15 -0.38
N GLN A 91 -10.69 -1.61 0.09
CA GLN A 91 -11.99 -2.25 -0.02
C GLN A 91 -12.63 -1.97 -1.39
N SER A 92 -13.45 -2.91 -1.85
CA SER A 92 -14.05 -2.87 -3.20
C SER A 92 -14.91 -1.63 -3.46
N TYR A 93 -15.48 -1.00 -2.43
CA TYR A 93 -16.24 0.25 -2.59
C TYR A 93 -15.37 1.44 -3.03
N ALA A 94 -14.06 1.38 -2.81
CA ALA A 94 -13.11 2.42 -3.25
C ALA A 94 -12.52 2.14 -4.66
N ARG A 95 -13.05 1.16 -5.41
CA ARG A 95 -12.49 0.73 -6.71
C ARG A 95 -12.43 1.87 -7.71
N THR A 96 -13.53 2.54 -7.95
CA THR A 96 -13.61 3.61 -8.97
C THR A 96 -12.63 4.75 -8.67
N GLN A 97 -12.57 5.21 -7.42
CA GLN A 97 -11.63 6.26 -7.01
C GLN A 97 -10.18 5.80 -7.19
N THR A 98 -9.90 4.54 -6.87
CA THR A 98 -8.56 3.94 -7.00
C THR A 98 -8.14 3.83 -8.48
N GLU A 99 -9.01 3.31 -9.34
CA GLU A 99 -8.76 3.19 -10.79
C GLU A 99 -8.51 4.56 -11.42
N ASN A 100 -9.34 5.55 -11.11
CA ASN A 100 -9.17 6.92 -11.61
C ASN A 100 -7.84 7.53 -11.18
N TRP A 101 -7.45 7.33 -9.92
CA TRP A 101 -6.18 7.82 -9.39
C TRP A 101 -4.98 7.14 -10.06
N LEU A 102 -5.03 5.82 -10.24
CA LEU A 102 -3.98 5.05 -10.93
C LEU A 102 -3.84 5.46 -12.39
N GLU A 103 -4.95 5.60 -13.13
CA GLU A 103 -4.90 6.01 -14.53
C GLU A 103 -4.36 7.44 -14.70
N TYR A 104 -4.73 8.35 -13.80
CA TYR A 104 -4.25 9.73 -13.85
C TYR A 104 -2.75 9.85 -13.60
N TRP A 105 -2.22 9.16 -12.56
CA TRP A 105 -0.81 9.32 -12.14
C TRP A 105 0.14 8.32 -12.78
N PHE A 106 -0.36 7.16 -13.19
CA PHE A 106 0.43 6.03 -13.72
C PHE A 106 -0.19 5.45 -14.99
N PRO A 107 -0.48 6.27 -16.01
CA PRO A 107 -1.19 5.80 -17.20
C PRO A 107 -0.42 4.63 -17.85
N LYS A 108 -1.16 3.55 -18.18
CA LYS A 108 -0.63 2.34 -18.84
C LYS A 108 0.53 1.65 -18.09
N THR A 109 0.68 1.90 -16.78
CA THR A 109 1.77 1.33 -15.99
C THR A 109 1.42 -0.05 -15.45
N PHE A 110 0.19 -0.24 -15.01
CA PHE A 110 -0.28 -1.48 -14.37
C PHE A 110 -1.18 -2.28 -15.31
N ASP A 111 -1.09 -3.60 -15.20
CA ASP A 111 -1.86 -4.53 -16.04
C ASP A 111 -3.22 -4.87 -15.43
N ASP A 112 -3.34 -4.88 -14.11
CA ASP A 112 -4.59 -5.17 -13.39
C ASP A 112 -4.57 -4.61 -11.96
N LEU A 113 -5.79 -4.47 -11.37
CA LEU A 113 -6.03 -4.04 -10.00
C LEU A 113 -6.77 -5.11 -9.20
N ILE A 114 -6.14 -5.64 -8.17
CA ILE A 114 -6.70 -6.61 -7.24
C ILE A 114 -6.85 -5.96 -5.86
N MET A 115 -8.10 -5.86 -5.41
CA MET A 115 -8.45 -5.33 -4.09
C MET A 115 -8.72 -6.48 -3.15
N THR A 116 -7.95 -6.58 -2.08
CA THR A 116 -8.00 -7.74 -1.17
C THR A 116 -8.97 -7.55 -0.01
N ASN A 117 -9.63 -6.40 0.09
CA ASN A 117 -10.61 -6.08 1.13
C ASN A 117 -10.09 -6.30 2.56
N SER A 118 -8.85 -5.90 2.83
CA SER A 118 -8.22 -6.11 4.14
C SER A 118 -9.07 -5.58 5.31
N TYR A 119 -9.04 -6.30 6.42
CA TYR A 119 -9.82 -6.01 7.63
C TYR A 119 -11.35 -6.13 7.45
N THR A 120 -11.82 -6.90 6.49
CA THR A 120 -13.24 -7.26 6.31
C THR A 120 -13.42 -8.77 6.31
N ASP A 121 -14.69 -9.22 6.41
CA ASP A 121 -15.03 -10.65 6.33
C ASP A 121 -14.78 -11.27 4.93
N HIS A 122 -14.46 -10.44 3.95
CA HIS A 122 -14.14 -10.83 2.57
C HIS A 122 -12.66 -10.65 2.24
N GLU A 123 -11.82 -10.55 3.25
CA GLU A 123 -10.38 -10.40 3.06
C GLU A 123 -9.77 -11.63 2.39
N ILE A 124 -8.94 -11.39 1.36
CA ILE A 124 -8.06 -12.40 0.78
C ILE A 124 -6.62 -11.95 1.04
N GLU A 125 -5.82 -12.82 1.62
CA GLU A 125 -4.44 -12.47 1.94
C GLU A 125 -3.60 -12.21 0.68
N LYS A 126 -2.80 -11.14 0.67
CA LYS A 126 -1.99 -10.74 -0.49
C LYS A 126 -1.04 -11.85 -0.95
N HIS A 127 -0.45 -12.63 -0.04
CA HIS A 127 0.45 -13.72 -0.41
C HIS A 127 -0.26 -14.85 -1.18
N GLU A 128 -1.56 -15.09 -0.92
CA GLU A 128 -2.37 -16.06 -1.67
C GLU A 128 -2.63 -15.57 -3.09
N ILE A 129 -2.93 -14.28 -3.27
CA ILE A 129 -3.06 -13.66 -4.60
C ILE A 129 -1.73 -13.76 -5.35
N CYS A 130 -0.63 -13.40 -4.71
CA CYS A 130 0.70 -13.47 -5.33
C CYS A 130 1.05 -14.89 -5.77
N ARG A 131 0.72 -15.90 -4.96
CA ARG A 131 0.90 -17.31 -5.31
C ARG A 131 0.01 -17.73 -6.48
N SER A 132 -1.28 -17.38 -6.45
CA SER A 132 -2.24 -17.78 -7.49
C SER A 132 -1.90 -17.18 -8.86
N LEU A 133 -1.34 -15.98 -8.89
CA LEU A 133 -0.88 -15.29 -10.11
C LEU A 133 0.56 -15.67 -10.50
N ALA A 134 1.21 -16.54 -9.76
CA ALA A 134 2.61 -16.92 -9.94
C ALA A 134 3.53 -15.68 -10.07
N LEU A 135 3.43 -14.76 -9.09
CA LEU A 135 4.26 -13.55 -9.10
C LEU A 135 5.67 -13.86 -8.61
N ASP A 136 6.64 -13.17 -9.19
CA ASP A 136 8.05 -13.30 -8.82
C ASP A 136 8.42 -12.40 -7.65
N SER A 137 7.78 -11.24 -7.53
CA SER A 137 8.08 -10.29 -6.46
C SER A 137 6.89 -9.43 -6.03
N ILE A 138 6.99 -8.86 -4.83
CA ILE A 138 6.04 -7.91 -4.26
C ILE A 138 6.78 -6.69 -3.69
N ILE A 139 6.17 -5.51 -3.84
CA ILE A 139 6.58 -4.25 -3.22
C ILE A 139 5.46 -3.81 -2.29
N ASP A 140 5.71 -3.79 -0.98
CA ASP A 140 4.68 -3.55 0.05
C ASP A 140 5.32 -2.89 1.28
N ASP A 141 4.58 -2.07 2.04
CA ASP A 141 5.08 -1.45 3.27
C ASP A 141 4.82 -2.31 4.52
N SER A 142 3.94 -3.32 4.41
CA SER A 142 3.66 -4.27 5.49
C SER A 142 4.76 -5.33 5.60
N PHE A 143 5.46 -5.32 6.73
CA PHE A 143 6.47 -6.35 7.03
C PHE A 143 5.87 -7.77 7.10
N ASP A 144 4.63 -7.90 7.62
CA ASP A 144 3.94 -9.19 7.69
C ASP A 144 3.65 -9.74 6.29
N VAL A 145 3.09 -8.92 5.39
CA VAL A 145 2.85 -9.30 3.99
C VAL A 145 4.15 -9.72 3.31
N CYS A 146 5.20 -8.91 3.43
CA CYS A 146 6.51 -9.21 2.86
C CYS A 146 7.08 -10.53 3.40
N THR A 147 6.95 -10.79 4.70
CA THR A 147 7.41 -12.02 5.34
C THR A 147 6.64 -13.24 4.83
N LYS A 148 5.31 -13.14 4.73
CA LYS A 148 4.46 -14.22 4.20
C LYS A 148 4.79 -14.56 2.74
N CYS A 149 4.99 -13.53 1.91
CA CYS A 149 5.40 -13.71 0.51
C CYS A 149 6.79 -14.35 0.40
N ASN A 150 7.74 -13.87 1.16
CA ASN A 150 9.12 -14.39 1.15
C ASN A 150 9.19 -15.87 1.56
N ARG A 151 8.39 -16.29 2.56
CA ARG A 151 8.30 -17.69 3.01
C ARG A 151 7.82 -18.67 1.91
N ILE A 152 7.09 -18.17 0.93
CA ILE A 152 6.60 -19.00 -0.21
C ILE A 152 7.43 -18.80 -1.48
N GLY A 153 8.63 -18.19 -1.37
CA GLY A 153 9.58 -18.05 -2.46
C GLY A 153 9.34 -16.84 -3.38
N ILE A 154 8.53 -15.86 -2.95
CA ILE A 154 8.31 -14.61 -3.67
C ILE A 154 9.24 -13.53 -3.10
N ASP A 155 10.05 -12.90 -3.95
CA ASP A 155 10.95 -11.83 -3.53
C ASP A 155 10.17 -10.63 -2.99
N ALA A 156 10.41 -10.24 -1.74
CA ALA A 156 9.69 -9.16 -1.11
C ALA A 156 10.58 -7.93 -0.89
N TYR A 157 10.05 -6.77 -1.27
CA TYR A 157 10.67 -5.46 -1.07
C TYR A 157 9.80 -4.65 -0.11
N ASN A 158 10.21 -4.61 1.16
CA ASN A 158 9.47 -3.91 2.20
C ASN A 158 9.80 -2.41 2.19
N ILE A 159 8.85 -1.58 1.80
CA ILE A 159 9.02 -0.12 1.80
C ILE A 159 8.88 0.40 3.22
N VAL A 160 9.93 1.01 3.72
CA VAL A 160 10.01 1.53 5.11
C VAL A 160 9.96 3.06 5.21
N GLY A 161 9.78 3.73 4.08
CA GLY A 161 9.72 5.18 4.01
C GLY A 161 10.15 5.74 2.65
N TYR A 162 10.27 7.06 2.58
CA TYR A 162 10.74 7.76 1.38
C TYR A 162 11.54 9.02 1.76
N GLY A 163 12.56 9.34 0.99
CA GLY A 163 13.47 10.44 1.29
C GLY A 163 14.06 10.30 2.71
N LYS A 164 13.78 11.29 3.57
CA LYS A 164 14.18 11.29 4.99
C LYS A 164 13.09 10.78 5.94
N ILE A 165 11.91 10.43 5.42
CA ILE A 165 10.77 9.96 6.20
C ILE A 165 10.88 8.46 6.36
N ARG A 166 10.79 7.98 7.60
CA ARG A 166 10.69 6.58 7.95
C ARG A 166 9.33 6.31 8.60
N TYR A 167 8.69 5.21 8.18
CA TYR A 167 7.38 4.85 8.72
C TYR A 167 7.49 4.39 10.16
N PRO A 168 6.55 4.79 11.05
CA PRO A 168 6.57 4.40 12.47
C PRO A 168 6.48 2.90 12.71
N TRP A 169 5.87 2.15 11.78
CA TRP A 169 5.73 0.68 11.82
C TRP A 169 6.86 -0.07 11.13
N ALA A 170 7.85 0.63 10.57
CA ALA A 170 8.94 0.00 9.84
C ALA A 170 9.78 -0.94 10.73
N ILE A 171 10.03 -2.14 10.24
CA ILE A 171 10.84 -3.16 10.89
C ILE A 171 12.15 -3.34 10.12
N GLU A 172 13.26 -3.43 10.83
CA GLU A 172 14.58 -3.67 10.25
C GLU A 172 14.69 -5.09 9.70
N SER A 173 15.04 -5.21 8.42
CA SER A 173 15.22 -6.51 7.76
C SER A 173 16.02 -6.36 6.46
N SER A 174 16.46 -7.48 5.90
CA SER A 174 17.14 -7.52 4.61
C SER A 174 16.20 -7.14 3.44
N MET A 175 14.88 -7.24 3.64
CA MET A 175 13.88 -6.87 2.63
C MET A 175 13.62 -5.35 2.53
N GLN A 176 14.11 -4.56 3.51
CA GLN A 176 13.75 -3.13 3.57
C GLN A 176 14.30 -2.34 2.38
N ARG A 177 13.49 -1.43 1.90
CA ARG A 177 13.81 -0.44 0.86
C ARG A 177 13.17 0.91 1.24
N ALA A 178 13.66 1.97 0.65
CA ALA A 178 13.03 3.29 0.72
C ALA A 178 13.03 3.93 -0.66
N TRP A 179 12.01 4.72 -0.95
CA TRP A 179 12.03 5.55 -2.14
C TRP A 179 12.99 6.72 -1.93
N GLY A 180 13.94 6.89 -2.82
CA GLY A 180 14.94 7.95 -2.82
C GLY A 180 14.56 9.15 -3.64
#